data_fdf530f4a66641d78e2389b61ee0ceec
#
_entry.id   fdf530f4a66641d78e2389b61ee0ceec
#
_cell.length_a   1.000
_cell.length_b   1.000
_cell.length_c   1.000
_cell.angle_alpha   90.00
_cell.angle_beta   90.00
_cell.angle_gamma   90.00
#
_symmetry.space_group_name_H-M   'P 1'
#
loop_
_entity.id
_entity.type
_entity.pdbx_description
1 polymer ?
#
loop_
_entity_poly.entity_id
_entity_poly.type
_entity_poly.pdbx_seq_one_letter_code
_entity_poly.pdbx_strand_id
1 'polypeptide(L)'
;KADPFTTSPNPDLFFPAKEHKQCLEGLELAIRMRRGLSVVRGGIGTGKTTISRKLIQNFSSDEDIKFEFYPVLDPKFESELVLLQHLVDLFGIEEDAGKSVIDCRNQIEHHLIKAGVEDGRVLVLVIDEGQNLKGEFLDVFRTLLNFETDDFKLLQLVIFGQPEMTSIIHEYPNFEDRITFNFELGPLDFESVEGIIKHRLAEKGGGEREYFSVDAIKAIHNQTQGYPRKINKLCHQLLLNMMSEKEEIVSLNIVENTIGGKVPDGLIESENPVEDAPVEEKKEEEPEEKKDVAVNKLFDILRKGGKKDS
;
A
#
# COMPACT_ATOMS: atom_id res chain seq x y z
N LYS A 1 3.74 23.23 12.66
CA LYS A 1 2.59 22.43 12.15
C LYS A 1 3.14 21.41 11.17
N ALA A 2 2.60 20.19 11.16
CA ALA A 2 3.06 19.14 10.25
C ALA A 2 2.60 19.43 8.80
N ASP A 3 3.40 19.01 7.82
CA ASP A 3 3.09 19.16 6.39
C ASP A 3 1.82 18.37 6.03
N PRO A 4 0.80 19.00 5.43
CA PRO A 4 -0.42 18.32 5.01
C PRO A 4 -0.23 17.41 3.78
N PHE A 5 0.79 17.67 2.96
CA PHE A 5 1.02 16.98 1.70
C PHE A 5 2.25 16.06 1.71
N THR A 6 2.50 15.40 2.86
CA THR A 6 3.55 14.38 2.94
C THR A 6 3.32 13.28 1.90
N THR A 7 4.41 12.80 1.28
CA THR A 7 4.36 11.70 0.30
C THR A 7 4.35 10.33 0.95
N SER A 8 4.67 10.24 2.24
CA SER A 8 4.59 8.98 3.00
C SER A 8 3.13 8.54 3.16
N PRO A 9 2.82 7.28 2.89
CA PRO A 9 1.48 6.75 3.08
C PRO A 9 1.05 6.87 4.54
N ASN A 10 0.08 7.73 4.82
CA ASN A 10 -0.50 7.94 6.15
C ASN A 10 -2.01 7.65 6.09
N PRO A 11 -2.49 6.59 6.77
CA PRO A 11 -3.90 6.23 6.78
C PRO A 11 -4.81 7.29 7.44
N ASP A 12 -4.27 8.12 8.36
CA ASP A 12 -5.04 9.19 9.00
C ASP A 12 -5.35 10.36 8.04
N LEU A 13 -4.57 10.47 6.95
CA LEU A 13 -4.80 11.46 5.89
C LEU A 13 -5.51 10.86 4.67
N PHE A 14 -6.08 9.68 4.85
CA PHE A 14 -6.84 9.02 3.79
C PHE A 14 -8.14 9.76 3.51
N PHE A 15 -8.27 10.29 2.30
CA PHE A 15 -9.53 10.82 1.81
C PHE A 15 -10.27 9.71 1.05
N PRO A 16 -11.52 9.39 1.43
CA PRO A 16 -12.29 8.31 0.81
C PRO A 16 -12.89 8.77 -0.54
N ALA A 17 -12.04 9.04 -1.52
CA ALA A 17 -12.49 9.26 -2.90
C ALA A 17 -13.34 8.07 -3.37
N LYS A 18 -14.27 8.29 -4.27
CA LYS A 18 -15.29 7.31 -4.67
C LYS A 18 -14.70 5.92 -4.98
N GLU A 19 -13.69 5.85 -5.85
CA GLU A 19 -13.07 4.58 -6.23
C GLU A 19 -12.26 3.95 -5.07
N HIS A 20 -11.54 4.76 -4.30
CA HIS A 20 -10.80 4.29 -3.14
C HIS A 20 -11.73 3.71 -2.07
N LYS A 21 -12.88 4.35 -1.84
CA LYS A 21 -13.92 3.88 -0.93
C LYS A 21 -14.51 2.55 -1.40
N GLN A 22 -14.89 2.45 -2.68
CA GLN A 22 -15.41 1.22 -3.27
C GLN A 22 -14.42 0.06 -3.18
N CYS A 23 -13.14 0.33 -3.47
CA CYS A 23 -12.07 -0.66 -3.36
C CYS A 23 -11.93 -1.15 -1.91
N LEU A 24 -11.89 -0.24 -0.94
CA LEU A 24 -11.73 -0.55 0.48
C LEU A 24 -12.92 -1.36 1.01
N GLU A 25 -14.15 -0.93 0.74
CA GLU A 25 -15.39 -1.63 1.14
C GLU A 25 -15.48 -3.03 0.51
N GLY A 26 -15.09 -3.17 -0.77
CA GLY A 26 -15.05 -4.47 -1.45
C GLY A 26 -14.01 -5.42 -0.84
N LEU A 27 -12.82 -4.93 -0.52
CA LEU A 27 -11.79 -5.72 0.17
C LEU A 27 -12.24 -6.14 1.57
N GLU A 28 -12.82 -5.21 2.35
CA GLU A 28 -13.35 -5.51 3.68
C GLU A 28 -14.43 -6.60 3.62
N LEU A 29 -15.35 -6.48 2.67
CA LEU A 29 -16.39 -7.50 2.48
C LEU A 29 -15.80 -8.85 2.09
N ALA A 30 -14.88 -8.90 1.13
CA ALA A 30 -14.23 -10.14 0.68
C ALA A 30 -13.50 -10.85 1.83
N ILE A 31 -12.76 -10.09 2.68
CA ILE A 31 -12.04 -10.62 3.83
C ILE A 31 -13.02 -11.12 4.90
N ARG A 32 -14.05 -10.35 5.25
CA ARG A 32 -15.06 -10.77 6.24
C ARG A 32 -15.82 -12.02 5.81
N MET A 33 -16.13 -12.12 4.53
CA MET A 33 -16.77 -13.32 3.95
C MET A 33 -15.78 -14.48 3.70
N ARG A 34 -14.51 -14.33 4.05
CA ARG A 34 -13.44 -15.31 3.88
C ARG A 34 -13.39 -15.90 2.48
N ARG A 35 -13.44 -15.03 1.44
CA ARG A 35 -13.52 -15.44 0.03
C ARG A 35 -12.18 -15.88 -0.57
N GLY A 36 -11.06 -15.67 0.11
CA GLY A 36 -9.72 -16.12 -0.28
C GLY A 36 -8.95 -15.06 -1.05
N LEU A 37 -9.07 -14.95 -2.36
CA LEU A 37 -8.18 -14.12 -3.18
C LEU A 37 -8.82 -12.82 -3.65
N SER A 38 -8.13 -11.73 -3.33
CA SER A 38 -8.45 -10.38 -3.83
C SER A 38 -7.24 -9.77 -4.54
N VAL A 39 -7.46 -9.13 -5.68
CA VAL A 39 -6.42 -8.46 -6.46
C VAL A 39 -6.82 -7.02 -6.72
N VAL A 40 -5.93 -6.08 -6.36
CA VAL A 40 -6.09 -4.65 -6.63
C VAL A 40 -4.94 -4.17 -7.50
N ARG A 41 -5.27 -3.67 -8.68
CA ARG A 41 -4.29 -3.14 -9.63
C ARG A 41 -4.42 -1.64 -9.74
N GLY A 42 -3.35 -0.98 -10.08
CA GLY A 42 -3.37 0.46 -10.35
C GLY A 42 -1.98 0.99 -10.64
N GLY A 43 -1.90 2.08 -11.38
CA GLY A 43 -0.65 2.74 -11.71
C GLY A 43 0.16 3.20 -10.50
N ILE A 44 1.39 3.62 -10.74
CA ILE A 44 2.26 4.18 -9.69
C ILE A 44 1.61 5.45 -9.13
N GLY A 45 1.49 5.53 -7.79
CA GLY A 45 0.96 6.71 -7.11
C GLY A 45 -0.56 6.83 -7.09
N THR A 46 -1.33 5.79 -7.45
CA THR A 46 -2.80 5.75 -7.34
C THR A 46 -3.31 5.56 -5.91
N GLY A 47 -2.46 5.24 -4.94
CA GLY A 47 -2.84 5.11 -3.52
C GLY A 47 -2.97 3.68 -3.00
N LYS A 48 -2.54 2.64 -3.75
CA LYS A 48 -2.59 1.23 -3.33
C LYS A 48 -2.06 0.99 -1.91
N THR A 49 -0.84 1.43 -1.63
CA THR A 49 -0.21 1.28 -0.30
C THR A 49 -0.98 2.03 0.80
N THR A 50 -1.63 3.16 0.47
CA THR A 50 -2.48 3.87 1.42
C THR A 50 -3.75 3.08 1.73
N ILE A 51 -4.37 2.48 0.71
CA ILE A 51 -5.54 1.59 0.89
C ILE A 51 -5.15 0.37 1.72
N SER A 52 -4.01 -0.28 1.43
CA SER A 52 -3.52 -1.42 2.21
C SER A 52 -3.38 -1.08 3.70
N ARG A 53 -2.76 0.06 4.02
CA ARG A 53 -2.62 0.52 5.41
C ARG A 53 -3.96 0.87 6.06
N LYS A 54 -4.86 1.51 5.30
CA LYS A 54 -6.20 1.85 5.79
C LYS A 54 -7.04 0.61 6.05
N LEU A 55 -6.93 -0.40 5.19
CA LEU A 55 -7.56 -1.70 5.36
C LEU A 55 -7.13 -2.34 6.70
N ILE A 56 -5.83 -2.43 6.96
CA ILE A 56 -5.29 -2.97 8.22
C ILE A 56 -5.80 -2.15 9.43
N GLN A 57 -5.81 -0.81 9.32
CA GLN A 57 -6.30 0.06 10.39
C GLN A 57 -7.76 -0.19 10.71
N ASN A 58 -8.62 -0.35 9.69
CA ASN A 58 -10.05 -0.57 9.89
C ASN A 58 -10.36 -1.89 10.62
N PHE A 59 -9.59 -2.94 10.34
CA PHE A 59 -9.74 -4.23 11.03
C PHE A 59 -9.11 -4.27 12.42
N SER A 60 -8.19 -3.36 12.74
CA SER A 60 -7.54 -3.31 14.06
C SER A 60 -8.50 -2.91 15.19
N SER A 61 -9.66 -2.34 14.86
CA SER A 61 -10.71 -1.96 15.80
C SER A 61 -11.87 -2.97 15.89
N ASP A 62 -11.76 -4.12 15.21
CA ASP A 62 -12.78 -5.16 15.28
C ASP A 62 -12.63 -5.94 16.60
N GLU A 63 -13.68 -5.94 17.42
CA GLU A 63 -13.69 -6.60 18.73
C GLU A 63 -14.26 -8.02 18.66
N ASP A 64 -15.05 -8.33 17.63
CA ASP A 64 -15.77 -9.60 17.52
C ASP A 64 -14.93 -10.70 16.88
N ILE A 65 -14.09 -10.35 15.91
CA ILE A 65 -13.27 -11.29 15.15
C ILE A 65 -11.81 -10.82 15.16
N LYS A 66 -10.91 -11.71 15.54
CA LYS A 66 -9.48 -11.43 15.51
C LYS A 66 -8.94 -11.59 14.09
N PHE A 67 -8.66 -10.47 13.44
CA PHE A 67 -7.97 -10.42 12.14
C PHE A 67 -6.47 -10.27 12.36
N GLU A 68 -5.68 -11.09 11.68
CA GLU A 68 -4.23 -11.04 11.72
C GLU A 68 -3.68 -10.76 10.33
N PHE A 69 -3.02 -9.61 10.18
CA PHE A 69 -2.49 -9.15 8.91
C PHE A 69 -0.98 -9.39 8.81
N TYR A 70 -0.57 -9.99 7.71
CA TYR A 70 0.80 -10.37 7.41
C TYR A 70 1.26 -9.65 6.12
N PRO A 71 1.92 -8.49 6.21
CA PRO A 71 2.34 -7.73 5.04
C PRO A 71 3.67 -8.24 4.46
N VAL A 72 3.72 -8.45 3.15
CA VAL A 72 4.91 -8.68 2.34
C VAL A 72 5.07 -7.47 1.41
N LEU A 73 6.09 -6.64 1.64
CA LEU A 73 6.22 -5.36 0.96
C LEU A 73 6.97 -5.45 -0.38
N ASP A 74 7.92 -6.37 -0.53
CA ASP A 74 8.64 -6.64 -1.77
C ASP A 74 8.77 -8.16 -1.97
N PRO A 75 7.88 -8.76 -2.78
CA PRO A 75 7.75 -10.21 -2.88
C PRO A 75 8.79 -10.82 -3.85
N LYS A 76 10.06 -10.49 -3.68
CA LYS A 76 11.17 -11.06 -4.44
C LYS A 76 11.77 -12.26 -3.71
N PHE A 77 11.46 -13.43 -4.18
CA PHE A 77 11.97 -14.68 -3.63
C PHE A 77 12.82 -15.42 -4.67
N GLU A 78 13.86 -16.11 -4.22
CA GLU A 78 14.75 -16.88 -5.10
C GLU A 78 14.12 -18.20 -5.54
N SER A 79 13.37 -18.84 -4.63
CA SER A 79 12.75 -20.15 -4.86
C SER A 79 11.47 -20.32 -4.06
N GLU A 80 10.67 -21.36 -4.40
CA GLU A 80 9.48 -21.76 -3.64
C GLU A 80 9.80 -22.05 -2.17
N LEU A 81 10.93 -22.73 -1.90
CA LEU A 81 11.32 -23.05 -0.52
C LEU A 81 11.56 -21.76 0.28
N VAL A 82 12.27 -20.78 -0.30
CA VAL A 82 12.53 -19.50 0.36
C VAL A 82 11.22 -18.72 0.64
N LEU A 83 10.28 -18.72 -0.32
CA LEU A 83 8.96 -18.11 -0.11
C LEU A 83 8.24 -18.80 1.04
N LEU A 84 8.18 -20.13 1.07
CA LEU A 84 7.45 -20.87 2.11
C LEU A 84 8.09 -20.72 3.49
N GLN A 85 9.44 -20.74 3.57
CA GLN A 85 10.16 -20.45 4.81
C GLN A 85 9.85 -19.04 5.32
N HIS A 86 9.85 -18.04 4.42
CA HIS A 86 9.46 -16.68 4.79
C HIS A 86 8.02 -16.61 5.34
N LEU A 87 7.08 -17.38 4.78
CA LEU A 87 5.70 -17.43 5.30
C LEU A 87 5.63 -18.14 6.66
N VAL A 88 6.41 -19.20 6.88
CA VAL A 88 6.53 -19.88 8.20
C VAL A 88 6.99 -18.88 9.25
N ASP A 89 8.06 -18.13 8.97
CA ASP A 89 8.60 -17.11 9.88
C ASP A 89 7.58 -15.96 10.08
N LEU A 90 6.96 -15.50 9.00
CA LEU A 90 6.01 -14.38 9.03
C LEU A 90 4.76 -14.72 9.87
N PHE A 91 4.27 -15.95 9.80
CA PHE A 91 3.14 -16.44 10.61
C PHE A 91 3.53 -16.73 12.07
N GLY A 92 4.81 -16.66 12.39
CA GLY A 92 5.30 -16.94 13.75
C GLY A 92 5.17 -18.40 14.16
N ILE A 93 5.39 -19.33 13.21
CA ILE A 93 5.36 -20.76 13.48
C ILE A 93 6.69 -21.14 14.15
N GLU A 94 6.63 -21.55 15.44
CA GLU A 94 7.80 -21.78 16.29
C GLU A 94 8.55 -23.11 16.01
N GLU A 95 8.10 -23.91 15.07
CA GLU A 95 8.81 -25.12 14.67
C GLU A 95 10.04 -24.74 13.82
N ASP A 96 11.12 -25.56 13.92
CA ASP A 96 12.31 -25.37 13.08
C ASP A 96 11.89 -25.14 11.62
N ALA A 97 12.34 -24.04 11.03
CA ALA A 97 12.01 -23.69 9.66
C ALA A 97 12.13 -24.92 8.76
N GLY A 98 11.03 -25.33 8.14
CA GLY A 98 10.95 -26.60 7.41
C GLY A 98 12.11 -26.76 6.44
N LYS A 99 12.74 -27.92 6.46
CA LYS A 99 13.92 -28.21 5.64
C LYS A 99 13.56 -28.49 4.17
N SER A 100 12.28 -28.69 3.91
CA SER A 100 11.76 -28.96 2.56
C SER A 100 10.47 -28.19 2.28
N VAL A 101 10.12 -28.08 1.00
CA VAL A 101 8.83 -27.50 0.56
C VAL A 101 7.65 -28.19 1.22
N ILE A 102 7.70 -29.53 1.37
CA ILE A 102 6.64 -30.31 1.97
C ILE A 102 6.50 -29.99 3.47
N ASP A 103 7.62 -29.90 4.19
CA ASP A 103 7.60 -29.57 5.63
C ASP A 103 6.97 -28.18 5.85
N CYS A 104 7.43 -27.17 5.11
CA CYS A 104 6.88 -25.82 5.20
C CYS A 104 5.38 -25.77 4.88
N ARG A 105 4.93 -26.49 3.84
CA ARG A 105 3.51 -26.56 3.49
C ARG A 105 2.68 -27.19 4.60
N ASN A 106 3.15 -28.30 5.18
CA ASN A 106 2.46 -28.96 6.29
C ASN A 106 2.38 -28.06 7.53
N GLN A 107 3.47 -27.36 7.86
CA GLN A 107 3.48 -26.42 8.98
C GLN A 107 2.49 -25.26 8.76
N ILE A 108 2.46 -24.69 7.56
CA ILE A 108 1.50 -23.63 7.20
C ILE A 108 0.07 -24.17 7.28
N GLU A 109 -0.20 -25.35 6.73
CA GLU A 109 -1.53 -25.98 6.77
C GLU A 109 -2.01 -26.16 8.22
N HIS A 110 -1.21 -26.78 9.08
CA HIS A 110 -1.53 -26.96 10.50
C HIS A 110 -1.82 -25.62 11.18
N HIS A 111 -1.00 -24.60 10.90
CA HIS A 111 -1.19 -23.27 11.48
C HIS A 111 -2.50 -22.62 11.01
N LEU A 112 -2.82 -22.72 9.71
CA LEU A 112 -4.06 -22.19 9.14
C LEU A 112 -5.31 -22.89 9.72
N ILE A 113 -5.27 -24.22 9.87
CA ILE A 113 -6.36 -24.98 10.49
C ILE A 113 -6.54 -24.56 11.94
N LYS A 114 -5.48 -24.56 12.73
CA LYS A 114 -5.53 -24.14 14.13
C LYS A 114 -6.06 -22.73 14.29
N ALA A 115 -5.49 -21.78 13.55
CA ALA A 115 -5.88 -20.38 13.63
C ALA A 115 -7.31 -20.15 13.15
N GLY A 116 -7.67 -20.71 11.98
CA GLY A 116 -8.94 -20.42 11.31
C GLY A 116 -10.13 -21.21 11.84
N VAL A 117 -9.92 -22.45 12.32
CA VAL A 117 -10.98 -23.36 12.79
C VAL A 117 -11.05 -23.39 14.31
N GLU A 118 -9.91 -23.63 15.01
CA GLU A 118 -9.92 -23.79 16.45
C GLU A 118 -10.00 -22.44 17.17
N ASP A 119 -9.17 -21.47 16.76
CA ASP A 119 -9.08 -20.16 17.41
C ASP A 119 -10.06 -19.11 16.82
N GLY A 120 -10.73 -19.41 15.70
CA GLY A 120 -11.66 -18.49 15.03
C GLY A 120 -11.03 -17.24 14.44
N ARG A 121 -9.71 -17.22 14.25
CA ARG A 121 -8.95 -16.09 13.68
C ARG A 121 -9.08 -16.04 12.16
N VAL A 122 -8.93 -14.87 11.58
CA VAL A 122 -8.85 -14.66 10.12
C VAL A 122 -7.44 -14.19 9.76
N LEU A 123 -6.72 -15.03 9.03
CA LEU A 123 -5.37 -14.73 8.58
C LEU A 123 -5.42 -14.05 7.22
N VAL A 124 -4.83 -12.87 7.12
CA VAL A 124 -4.81 -12.04 5.90
C VAL A 124 -3.37 -11.79 5.48
N LEU A 125 -2.94 -12.43 4.40
CA LEU A 125 -1.64 -12.15 3.78
C LEU A 125 -1.82 -11.01 2.78
N VAL A 126 -1.07 -9.93 2.97
CA VAL A 126 -1.13 -8.75 2.10
C VAL A 126 0.19 -8.61 1.37
N ILE A 127 0.15 -8.72 0.05
CA ILE A 127 1.31 -8.55 -0.82
C ILE A 127 1.23 -7.18 -1.48
N ASP A 128 2.20 -6.31 -1.24
CA ASP A 128 2.39 -5.08 -2.00
C ASP A 128 3.40 -5.30 -3.12
N GLU A 129 3.40 -4.47 -4.15
CA GLU A 129 4.25 -4.58 -5.34
C GLU A 129 4.16 -5.96 -6.03
N GLY A 130 2.96 -6.53 -6.14
CA GLY A 130 2.68 -7.87 -6.66
C GLY A 130 3.19 -8.13 -8.08
N GLN A 131 3.48 -7.10 -8.89
CA GLN A 131 4.15 -7.25 -10.20
C GLN A 131 5.60 -7.77 -10.08
N ASN A 132 6.19 -7.75 -8.87
CA ASN A 132 7.51 -8.32 -8.61
C ASN A 132 7.46 -9.84 -8.33
N LEU A 133 6.26 -10.41 -8.17
CA LEU A 133 6.10 -11.86 -8.05
C LEU A 133 6.45 -12.54 -9.36
N LYS A 134 7.28 -13.57 -9.29
CA LYS A 134 7.42 -14.49 -10.41
C LYS A 134 6.15 -15.34 -10.56
N GLY A 135 5.74 -15.61 -11.79
CA GLY A 135 4.54 -16.38 -12.06
C GLY A 135 4.48 -17.72 -11.34
N GLU A 136 5.62 -18.43 -11.20
CA GLU A 136 5.71 -19.70 -10.46
C GLU A 136 5.19 -19.62 -9.01
N PHE A 137 5.30 -18.45 -8.35
CA PHE A 137 4.79 -18.26 -6.99
C PHE A 137 3.27 -18.11 -6.92
N LEU A 138 2.61 -17.77 -8.04
CA LEU A 138 1.15 -17.76 -8.10
C LEU A 138 0.59 -19.17 -7.88
N ASP A 139 1.26 -20.23 -8.40
CA ASP A 139 0.87 -21.61 -8.14
C ASP A 139 1.07 -22.03 -6.68
N VAL A 140 2.11 -21.50 -6.02
CA VAL A 140 2.31 -21.72 -4.58
C VAL A 140 1.14 -21.12 -3.80
N PHE A 141 0.80 -19.86 -4.05
CA PHE A 141 -0.35 -19.21 -3.40
C PHE A 141 -1.68 -19.90 -3.72
N ARG A 142 -1.88 -20.34 -4.97
CA ARG A 142 -3.05 -21.14 -5.35
C ARG A 142 -3.16 -22.40 -4.51
N THR A 143 -2.05 -23.08 -4.23
CA THR A 143 -2.03 -24.28 -3.39
C THR A 143 -2.40 -23.95 -1.95
N LEU A 144 -1.88 -22.85 -1.37
CA LEU A 144 -2.23 -22.41 -0.02
C LEU A 144 -3.70 -21.99 0.08
N LEU A 145 -4.29 -21.44 -0.97
CA LEU A 145 -5.71 -21.09 -1.04
C LEU A 145 -6.65 -22.32 -1.17
N ASN A 146 -6.10 -23.54 -1.35
CA ASN A 146 -6.88 -24.77 -1.28
C ASN A 146 -7.20 -25.19 0.15
N PHE A 147 -6.48 -24.64 1.13
CA PHE A 147 -6.80 -24.90 2.54
C PHE A 147 -8.10 -24.17 2.89
N GLU A 148 -9.17 -24.94 2.98
CA GLU A 148 -10.53 -24.45 3.18
C GLU A 148 -11.36 -25.42 4.02
N THR A 149 -12.42 -24.91 4.60
CA THR A 149 -13.52 -25.70 5.14
C THR A 149 -14.65 -25.74 4.12
N ASP A 150 -15.76 -26.41 4.44
CA ASP A 150 -16.95 -26.40 3.57
C ASP A 150 -17.53 -24.99 3.39
N ASP A 151 -17.28 -24.07 4.34
CA ASP A 151 -17.90 -22.75 4.37
C ASP A 151 -16.97 -21.61 3.92
N PHE A 152 -15.63 -21.71 4.15
CA PHE A 152 -14.73 -20.60 3.94
C PHE A 152 -13.25 -21.00 3.70
N LYS A 153 -12.51 -20.08 3.10
CA LYS A 153 -11.06 -20.17 2.94
C LYS A 153 -10.33 -19.82 4.24
N LEU A 154 -9.32 -20.63 4.62
CA LEU A 154 -8.54 -20.42 5.83
C LEU A 154 -7.58 -19.22 5.70
N LEU A 155 -7.02 -19.01 4.51
CA LEU A 155 -6.15 -17.88 4.19
C LEU A 155 -6.87 -16.86 3.31
N GLN A 156 -6.80 -15.60 3.68
CA GLN A 156 -7.20 -14.48 2.83
C GLN A 156 -5.93 -13.89 2.20
N LEU A 157 -5.87 -13.80 0.89
CA LEU A 157 -4.75 -13.24 0.15
C LEU A 157 -5.21 -11.97 -0.56
N VAL A 158 -4.55 -10.85 -0.25
CA VAL A 158 -4.78 -9.57 -0.92
C VAL A 158 -3.51 -9.16 -1.64
N ILE A 159 -3.56 -8.99 -2.95
CA ILE A 159 -2.40 -8.58 -3.74
C ILE A 159 -2.64 -7.21 -4.33
N PHE A 160 -1.76 -6.28 -4.00
CA PHE A 160 -1.68 -4.97 -4.63
C PHE A 160 -0.55 -4.98 -5.67
N GLY A 161 -0.85 -4.60 -6.90
CA GLY A 161 0.14 -4.61 -7.97
C GLY A 161 -0.07 -3.50 -9.00
N GLN A 162 0.88 -3.38 -9.91
CA GLN A 162 0.78 -2.51 -11.07
C GLN A 162 0.03 -3.22 -12.22
N PRO A 163 -0.43 -2.49 -13.26
CA PRO A 163 -1.19 -3.09 -14.37
C PRO A 163 -0.46 -4.24 -15.08
N GLU A 164 0.88 -4.24 -15.06
CA GLU A 164 1.72 -5.30 -15.66
C GLU A 164 1.47 -6.67 -15.05
N MET A 165 1.00 -6.71 -13.79
CA MET A 165 0.60 -7.96 -13.12
C MET A 165 -0.52 -8.70 -13.87
N THR A 166 -1.32 -8.00 -14.67
CA THR A 166 -2.41 -8.60 -15.47
C THR A 166 -1.86 -9.66 -16.42
N SER A 167 -0.77 -9.37 -17.12
CA SER A 167 -0.15 -10.33 -18.05
C SER A 167 0.36 -11.57 -17.31
N ILE A 168 0.97 -11.37 -16.14
CA ILE A 168 1.47 -12.47 -15.31
C ILE A 168 0.30 -13.38 -14.85
N ILE A 169 -0.80 -12.79 -14.40
CA ILE A 169 -1.98 -13.55 -13.93
C ILE A 169 -2.60 -14.34 -15.08
N HIS A 170 -2.73 -13.76 -16.28
CA HIS A 170 -3.32 -14.45 -17.44
C HIS A 170 -2.51 -15.68 -17.91
N GLU A 171 -1.20 -15.72 -17.62
CA GLU A 171 -0.39 -16.91 -17.88
C GLU A 171 -0.72 -18.08 -16.91
N TYR A 172 -1.45 -17.80 -15.82
CA TYR A 172 -1.82 -18.75 -14.77
C TYR A 172 -3.35 -18.83 -14.59
N PRO A 173 -4.10 -19.39 -15.53
CA PRO A 173 -5.57 -19.37 -15.51
C PRO A 173 -6.16 -20.02 -14.25
N ASN A 174 -5.54 -21.07 -13.72
CA ASN A 174 -6.00 -21.72 -12.48
C ASN A 174 -5.85 -20.82 -11.23
N PHE A 175 -4.96 -19.82 -11.27
CA PHE A 175 -4.86 -18.81 -10.24
C PHE A 175 -5.88 -17.68 -10.48
N GLU A 176 -6.03 -17.27 -11.74
CA GLU A 176 -6.99 -16.24 -12.16
C GLU A 176 -8.42 -16.61 -11.77
N ASP A 177 -8.85 -17.87 -11.98
CA ASP A 177 -10.17 -18.38 -11.63
C ASP A 177 -10.48 -18.32 -10.12
N ARG A 178 -9.48 -18.13 -9.27
CA ARG A 178 -9.66 -18.00 -7.82
C ARG A 178 -9.83 -16.58 -7.34
N ILE A 179 -9.69 -15.60 -8.22
CA ILE A 179 -9.88 -14.20 -7.87
C ILE A 179 -11.36 -13.93 -7.63
N THR A 180 -11.72 -13.67 -6.38
CA THR A 180 -13.10 -13.39 -5.97
C THR A 180 -13.41 -11.89 -5.93
N PHE A 181 -12.38 -11.07 -5.71
CA PHE A 181 -12.48 -9.61 -5.81
C PHE A 181 -11.34 -9.09 -6.68
N ASN A 182 -11.69 -8.35 -7.73
CA ASN A 182 -10.74 -7.78 -8.67
C ASN A 182 -11.09 -6.31 -8.89
N PHE A 183 -10.16 -5.42 -8.59
CA PHE A 183 -10.40 -3.98 -8.68
C PHE A 183 -9.23 -3.26 -9.36
N GLU A 184 -9.57 -2.26 -10.17
CA GLU A 184 -8.58 -1.40 -10.81
C GLU A 184 -8.73 0.03 -10.29
N LEU A 185 -7.65 0.54 -9.67
CA LEU A 185 -7.57 1.90 -9.17
C LEU A 185 -7.07 2.82 -10.27
N GLY A 186 -7.94 3.72 -10.69
CA GLY A 186 -7.64 4.79 -11.62
C GLY A 186 -7.10 6.07 -10.95
N PRO A 187 -6.83 7.09 -11.77
CA PRO A 187 -6.59 8.44 -11.29
C PRO A 187 -7.88 9.06 -10.74
N LEU A 188 -7.74 10.00 -9.80
CA LEU A 188 -8.86 10.71 -9.18
C LEU A 188 -9.53 11.68 -10.16
N ASP A 189 -10.86 11.77 -10.11
CA ASP A 189 -11.63 12.82 -10.78
C ASP A 189 -11.41 14.18 -10.10
N PHE A 190 -11.92 15.24 -10.73
CA PHE A 190 -11.75 16.62 -10.25
C PHE A 190 -12.32 16.81 -8.84
N GLU A 191 -13.52 16.29 -8.57
CA GLU A 191 -14.19 16.41 -7.25
C GLU A 191 -13.35 15.73 -6.16
N SER A 192 -12.79 14.58 -6.45
CA SER A 192 -11.91 13.85 -5.54
C SER A 192 -10.57 14.57 -5.32
N VAL A 193 -10.02 15.23 -6.33
CA VAL A 193 -8.81 16.07 -6.18
C VAL A 193 -9.09 17.27 -5.28
N GLU A 194 -10.19 17.96 -5.49
CA GLU A 194 -10.61 19.05 -4.60
C GLU A 194 -10.82 18.54 -3.16
N GLY A 195 -11.50 17.41 -3.02
CA GLY A 195 -11.77 16.78 -1.73
C GLY A 195 -10.50 16.40 -0.97
N ILE A 196 -9.52 15.76 -1.63
CA ILE A 196 -8.26 15.35 -0.97
C ILE A 196 -7.44 16.57 -0.53
N ILE A 197 -7.41 17.65 -1.31
CA ILE A 197 -6.70 18.88 -0.95
C ILE A 197 -7.33 19.49 0.31
N LYS A 198 -8.65 19.68 0.31
CA LYS A 198 -9.39 20.25 1.45
C LYS A 198 -9.27 19.39 2.70
N HIS A 199 -9.46 18.09 2.57
CA HIS A 199 -9.37 17.15 3.69
C HIS A 199 -7.99 17.18 4.37
N ARG A 200 -6.91 17.10 3.59
CA ARG A 200 -5.54 17.11 4.13
C ARG A 200 -5.18 18.42 4.84
N LEU A 201 -5.65 19.54 4.32
CA LEU A 201 -5.48 20.84 4.96
C LEU A 201 -6.25 20.92 6.28
N ALA A 202 -7.49 20.47 6.31
CA ALA A 202 -8.32 20.44 7.51
C ALA A 202 -7.69 19.57 8.62
N GLU A 203 -7.29 18.35 8.30
CA GLU A 203 -6.65 17.40 9.23
C GLU A 203 -5.34 17.93 9.84
N LYS A 204 -4.61 18.78 9.13
CA LYS A 204 -3.37 19.39 9.63
C LYS A 204 -3.55 20.79 10.25
N GLY A 205 -4.81 21.14 10.58
CA GLY A 205 -5.15 22.36 11.32
C GLY A 205 -5.27 23.60 10.43
N GLY A 206 -5.53 23.42 9.13
CA GLY A 206 -5.89 24.49 8.21
C GLY A 206 -7.28 25.07 8.49
N GLY A 207 -8.13 24.30 9.16
CA GLY A 207 -9.52 24.65 9.40
C GLY A 207 -10.33 24.75 8.11
N GLU A 208 -11.34 25.60 8.10
CA GLU A 208 -12.20 25.84 6.93
C GLU A 208 -11.63 26.91 5.97
N ARG A 209 -10.40 27.40 6.20
CA ARG A 209 -9.79 28.38 5.33
C ARG A 209 -9.47 27.80 3.98
N GLU A 210 -9.83 28.51 2.92
CA GLU A 210 -9.46 28.18 1.56
C GLU A 210 -8.01 28.62 1.27
N TYR A 211 -7.13 27.64 1.03
CA TYR A 211 -5.73 27.87 0.69
C TYR A 211 -5.45 27.77 -0.81
N PHE A 212 -6.39 27.25 -1.59
CA PHE A 212 -6.28 27.06 -3.04
C PHE A 212 -7.51 27.64 -3.73
N SER A 213 -7.32 28.43 -4.75
CA SER A 213 -8.43 28.89 -5.58
C SER A 213 -8.96 27.75 -6.47
N VAL A 214 -10.22 27.84 -6.89
CA VAL A 214 -10.85 26.82 -7.74
C VAL A 214 -10.04 26.62 -9.05
N ASP A 215 -9.55 27.70 -9.63
CA ASP A 215 -8.76 27.63 -10.89
C ASP A 215 -7.38 27.02 -10.64
N ALA A 216 -6.77 27.25 -9.47
CA ALA A 216 -5.56 26.54 -9.06
C ALA A 216 -5.81 25.03 -8.93
N ILE A 217 -6.92 24.60 -8.31
CA ILE A 217 -7.27 23.18 -8.20
C ILE A 217 -7.50 22.54 -9.58
N LYS A 218 -8.15 23.25 -10.52
CA LYS A 218 -8.29 22.77 -11.91
C LYS A 218 -6.94 22.60 -12.59
N ALA A 219 -6.04 23.55 -12.43
CA ALA A 219 -4.69 23.46 -12.98
C ALA A 219 -3.89 22.31 -12.36
N ILE A 220 -4.01 22.09 -11.04
CA ILE A 220 -3.41 20.94 -10.33
C ILE A 220 -3.96 19.62 -10.88
N HIS A 221 -5.27 19.49 -11.05
CA HIS A 221 -5.88 18.27 -11.62
C HIS A 221 -5.35 18.01 -13.04
N ASN A 222 -5.32 19.02 -13.90
CA ASN A 222 -4.83 18.89 -15.26
C ASN A 222 -3.35 18.49 -15.32
N GLN A 223 -2.50 19.08 -14.48
CA GLN A 223 -1.07 18.79 -14.44
C GLN A 223 -0.76 17.41 -13.85
N THR A 224 -1.49 17.02 -12.82
CA THR A 224 -1.25 15.76 -12.09
C THR A 224 -2.00 14.58 -12.69
N GLN A 225 -2.95 14.84 -13.60
CA GLN A 225 -3.86 13.84 -14.17
C GLN A 225 -4.56 13.03 -13.07
N GLY A 226 -4.85 13.64 -11.92
CA GLY A 226 -5.55 13.00 -10.82
C GLY A 226 -4.72 11.97 -10.01
N TYR A 227 -3.41 11.83 -10.22
CA TYR A 227 -2.59 10.89 -9.45
C TYR A 227 -2.27 11.42 -8.05
N PRO A 228 -2.71 10.76 -6.96
CA PRO A 228 -2.56 11.24 -5.58
C PRO A 228 -1.13 11.61 -5.19
N ARG A 229 -0.14 10.81 -5.60
CA ARG A 229 1.27 11.09 -5.30
C ARG A 229 1.77 12.36 -5.97
N LYS A 230 1.35 12.60 -7.23
CA LYS A 230 1.70 13.84 -7.96
C LYS A 230 0.99 15.04 -7.36
N ILE A 231 -0.29 14.90 -6.96
CA ILE A 231 -1.08 15.95 -6.30
C ILE A 231 -0.37 16.38 -5.00
N ASN A 232 0.00 15.43 -4.14
CA ASN A 232 0.68 15.73 -2.90
C ASN A 232 2.00 16.47 -3.14
N LYS A 233 2.84 15.98 -4.08
CA LYS A 233 4.12 16.62 -4.40
C LYS A 233 3.92 18.05 -4.90
N LEU A 234 2.98 18.26 -5.81
CA LEU A 234 2.71 19.58 -6.38
C LEU A 234 2.12 20.52 -5.32
N CYS A 235 1.11 20.09 -4.55
CA CYS A 235 0.50 20.91 -3.50
C CYS A 235 1.50 21.31 -2.41
N HIS A 236 2.43 20.43 -2.03
CA HIS A 236 3.52 20.77 -1.14
C HIS A 236 4.37 21.93 -1.68
N GLN A 237 4.83 21.84 -2.93
CA GLN A 237 5.61 22.89 -3.58
C GLN A 237 4.84 24.22 -3.68
N LEU A 238 3.55 24.13 -4.04
CA LEU A 238 2.70 25.32 -4.15
C LEU A 238 2.51 26.03 -2.83
N LEU A 239 2.36 25.29 -1.70
CA LEU A 239 2.29 25.93 -0.38
C LEU A 239 3.62 26.62 -0.01
N LEU A 240 4.76 26.02 -0.33
CA LEU A 240 6.05 26.64 -0.10
C LEU A 240 6.22 27.92 -0.92
N ASN A 241 5.83 27.91 -2.20
CA ASN A 241 5.91 29.09 -3.07
C ASN A 241 4.95 30.20 -2.60
N MET A 242 3.70 29.86 -2.25
CA MET A 242 2.73 30.79 -1.66
C MET A 242 3.30 31.51 -0.42
N MET A 243 3.95 30.74 0.48
CA MET A 243 4.57 31.31 1.70
C MET A 243 5.77 32.20 1.36
N SER A 244 6.59 31.81 0.38
CA SER A 244 7.74 32.60 -0.08
C SER A 244 7.33 33.93 -0.71
N GLU A 245 6.26 33.92 -1.51
CA GLU A 245 5.68 35.11 -2.14
C GLU A 245 4.82 35.94 -1.19
N LYS A 246 4.63 35.48 0.06
CA LYS A 246 3.78 36.09 1.10
C LYS A 246 2.32 36.26 0.66
N GLU A 247 1.86 35.36 -0.19
CA GLU A 247 0.48 35.28 -0.60
C GLU A 247 -0.37 34.52 0.42
N GLU A 248 -1.66 34.80 0.45
CA GLU A 248 -2.58 34.15 1.38
C GLU A 248 -3.29 32.91 0.78
N ILE A 249 -3.27 32.79 -0.55
CA ILE A 249 -3.95 31.74 -1.30
C ILE A 249 -3.10 31.32 -2.49
N VAL A 250 -3.09 30.05 -2.80
CA VAL A 250 -2.50 29.52 -4.05
C VAL A 250 -3.43 29.87 -5.20
N SER A 251 -3.03 30.84 -5.99
CA SER A 251 -3.72 31.29 -7.19
C SER A 251 -3.26 30.49 -8.42
N LEU A 252 -3.99 30.62 -9.54
CA LEU A 252 -3.58 30.04 -10.83
C LEU A 252 -2.18 30.50 -11.26
N ASN A 253 -1.83 31.77 -11.00
CA ASN A 253 -0.53 32.31 -11.34
C ASN A 253 0.63 31.61 -10.61
N ILE A 254 0.46 31.31 -9.32
CA ILE A 254 1.44 30.54 -8.54
C ILE A 254 1.61 29.13 -9.12
N VAL A 255 0.50 28.48 -9.54
CA VAL A 255 0.55 27.15 -10.16
C VAL A 255 1.33 27.21 -11.48
N GLU A 256 0.99 28.13 -12.35
CA GLU A 256 1.66 28.31 -13.66
C GLU A 256 3.15 28.61 -13.52
N ASN A 257 3.53 29.49 -12.60
CA ASN A 257 4.92 29.81 -12.29
C ASN A 257 5.69 28.58 -11.77
N THR A 258 5.08 27.79 -10.88
CA THR A 258 5.68 26.58 -10.33
C THR A 258 5.89 25.51 -11.40
N ILE A 259 4.90 25.28 -12.28
CA ILE A 259 4.99 24.31 -13.36
C ILE A 259 5.96 24.80 -14.46
N GLY A 260 6.00 26.12 -14.74
CA GLY A 260 6.90 26.72 -15.72
C GLY A 260 8.38 26.78 -15.30
N GLY A 261 8.75 26.23 -14.13
CA GLY A 261 10.13 26.16 -13.66
C GLY A 261 10.68 27.47 -13.09
N LYS A 262 9.84 28.46 -12.78
CA LYS A 262 10.23 29.63 -12.00
C LYS A 262 10.19 29.30 -10.50
N VAL A 263 11.23 28.62 -10.03
CA VAL A 263 11.44 28.43 -8.59
C VAL A 263 12.01 29.75 -8.03
N PRO A 264 11.46 30.30 -6.93
CA PRO A 264 12.10 31.43 -6.25
C PRO A 264 13.49 31.02 -5.78
N ASP A 265 14.50 31.85 -6.05
CA ASP A 265 15.87 31.66 -5.57
C ASP A 265 15.87 31.56 -4.03
N GLY A 266 16.19 30.40 -3.50
CA GLY A 266 16.41 30.23 -2.06
C GLY A 266 16.01 28.89 -1.43
N LEU A 267 15.33 27.98 -2.13
CA LEU A 267 14.92 26.68 -1.60
C LEU A 267 15.38 25.51 -2.48
N ILE A 268 16.69 25.37 -2.63
CA ILE A 268 17.29 24.15 -3.21
C ILE A 268 17.95 23.38 -2.08
N GLU A 269 17.23 22.48 -1.44
CA GLU A 269 17.88 21.30 -0.89
C GLU A 269 18.08 20.32 -2.05
N SER A 270 19.34 20.10 -2.37
CA SER A 270 19.83 19.32 -3.48
C SER A 270 19.50 17.83 -3.28
N GLU A 271 18.44 17.32 -3.92
CA GLU A 271 18.40 15.92 -4.30
C GLU A 271 19.03 15.79 -5.69
N ASN A 272 20.21 15.20 -5.75
CA ASN A 272 20.91 14.89 -6.99
C ASN A 272 20.01 13.99 -7.89
N PRO A 273 19.90 14.29 -9.18
CA PRO A 273 19.32 13.35 -10.12
C PRO A 273 20.28 12.15 -10.25
N VAL A 274 19.76 10.96 -10.07
CA VAL A 274 20.48 9.74 -10.42
C VAL A 274 20.52 9.69 -11.95
N GLU A 275 21.65 10.08 -12.54
CA GLU A 275 21.97 9.80 -13.93
C GLU A 275 22.24 8.30 -14.07
N ASP A 276 21.57 7.68 -15.04
CA ASP A 276 21.89 6.36 -15.52
C ASP A 276 23.31 6.34 -16.09
N ALA A 277 24.24 5.71 -15.40
CA ALA A 277 25.56 5.37 -15.92
C ALA A 277 25.78 3.85 -15.82
N PRO A 278 26.49 3.23 -16.78
CA PRO A 278 26.51 1.79 -16.93
C PRO A 278 27.31 1.09 -15.83
N VAL A 279 26.78 -0.05 -15.42
CA VAL A 279 27.26 -0.91 -14.35
C VAL A 279 28.64 -1.48 -14.71
N GLU A 280 29.68 -1.13 -13.97
CA GLU A 280 30.87 -1.96 -13.76
C GLU A 280 30.78 -2.67 -12.41
N GLU A 281 30.87 -3.99 -12.48
CA GLU A 281 30.84 -4.89 -11.33
C GLU A 281 32.02 -4.60 -10.37
N LYS A 282 31.70 -4.24 -9.12
CA LYS A 282 32.59 -4.52 -7.97
C LYS A 282 31.77 -5.05 -6.81
N LYS A 283 32.08 -6.29 -6.45
CA LYS A 283 31.63 -6.98 -5.24
C LYS A 283 32.18 -6.25 -4.01
N GLU A 284 31.30 -5.79 -3.13
CA GLU A 284 31.61 -5.60 -1.71
C GLU A 284 30.41 -6.07 -0.89
N GLU A 285 30.69 -7.00 0.01
CA GLU A 285 29.75 -7.58 0.97
C GLU A 285 29.46 -6.55 2.07
N GLU A 286 28.19 -6.21 2.29
CA GLU A 286 27.74 -5.51 3.50
C GLU A 286 26.79 -6.40 4.32
N PRO A 287 26.88 -6.38 5.66
CA PRO A 287 26.28 -7.39 6.53
C PRO A 287 24.75 -7.21 6.69
N GLU A 288 24.06 -8.34 6.75
CA GLU A 288 22.60 -8.54 6.79
C GLU A 288 21.86 -7.94 8.01
N GLU A 289 22.56 -7.45 9.03
CA GLU A 289 21.93 -7.03 10.29
C GLU A 289 21.10 -5.74 10.26
N LYS A 290 21.12 -4.94 9.18
CA LYS A 290 20.41 -3.65 9.15
C LYS A 290 19.00 -3.69 8.57
N LYS A 291 18.60 -4.75 7.89
CA LYS A 291 17.26 -4.85 7.27
C LYS A 291 16.18 -5.27 8.25
N ASP A 292 16.49 -6.13 9.20
CA ASP A 292 15.54 -6.62 10.21
C ASP A 292 15.09 -5.54 11.21
N VAL A 293 15.94 -4.53 11.46
CA VAL A 293 15.60 -3.43 12.38
C VAL A 293 14.54 -2.49 11.80
N ALA A 294 14.47 -2.34 10.48
CA ALA A 294 13.49 -1.45 9.84
C ALA A 294 12.08 -2.08 9.81
N VAL A 295 11.99 -3.38 9.59
CA VAL A 295 10.72 -4.12 9.57
C VAL A 295 10.13 -4.20 10.97
N ASN A 296 10.93 -4.51 11.98
CA ASN A 296 10.49 -4.55 13.38
C ASN A 296 10.07 -3.17 13.91
N LYS A 297 10.73 -2.08 13.47
CA LYS A 297 10.28 -0.72 13.80
C LYS A 297 8.92 -0.37 13.19
N LEU A 298 8.62 -0.86 12.00
CA LEU A 298 7.32 -0.63 11.36
C LEU A 298 6.20 -1.35 12.13
N PHE A 299 6.45 -2.59 12.58
CA PHE A 299 5.53 -3.34 13.44
C PHE A 299 5.31 -2.67 14.80
N ASP A 300 6.36 -2.10 15.39
CA ASP A 300 6.25 -1.35 16.64
C ASP A 300 5.44 -0.05 16.50
N ILE A 301 5.53 0.62 15.36
CA ILE A 301 4.74 1.81 15.05
C ILE A 301 3.26 1.44 14.86
N LEU A 302 2.97 0.35 14.16
CA LEU A 302 1.60 -0.13 13.94
C LEU A 302 0.95 -0.66 15.24
N ARG A 303 1.72 -1.30 16.13
CA ARG A 303 1.24 -1.74 17.45
C ARG A 303 1.04 -0.62 18.47
N LYS A 304 1.84 0.45 18.42
CA LYS A 304 1.76 1.58 19.38
C LYS A 304 0.72 2.63 18.99
N GLY A 305 0.24 2.66 17.74
CA GLY A 305 -0.84 3.55 17.32
C GLY A 305 -2.23 3.20 17.88
N GLY A 306 -2.39 2.01 18.47
CA GLY A 306 -3.66 1.51 19.01
C GLY A 306 -3.89 1.73 20.52
N LYS A 307 -2.99 2.41 21.24
CA LYS A 307 -3.23 2.78 22.64
C LYS A 307 -3.15 4.30 22.79
N LYS A 308 -4.29 4.94 22.68
CA LYS A 308 -4.57 6.22 23.33
C LYS A 308 -5.69 6.00 24.33
N ASP A 309 -5.31 6.30 25.53
CA ASP A 309 -5.99 6.29 26.80
C ASP A 309 -7.49 6.68 26.74
N SER A 310 -8.27 5.87 27.40
CA SER A 310 -9.52 6.26 28.06
C SER A 310 -9.21 6.98 29.35
#